data_ad572166bdbd045995d89700d48b3a24
#
_entry.id   ad572166bdbd045995d89700d48b3a24
#
_cell.length_a   1.000
_cell.length_b   1.000
_cell.length_c   1.000
_cell.angle_alpha   90.00
_cell.angle_beta   90.00
_cell.angle_gamma   90.00
#
_symmetry.space_group_name_H-M   'P 1'
#
loop_
_entity.id
_entity.type
_entity.pdbx_description
1 polymer ?
#
loop_
_entity_poly.entity_id
_entity_poly.type
_entity_poly.pdbx_seq_one_letter_code
_entity_poly.pdbx_strand_id
1 'polypeptide(L)'
;MSSVAIIAATFHGNRGAEAMLSTAVGVLSERCGPQLRFEVFSYYPRVDRQLVNDPRVRIFSATPAHLVLVLLPGAVLHRLLGGLRLHRLQRLLPASVRALARSRALLCLAGVSFIDGRAKFLPFNIATIWPAMILGVPVVKLSQAMGPFRTWPNRPLAHWFLSRCHRLHTRGEVTQRHVAGLLGSGGCYGRSDDVAFLFEGRFGLSTPAPGLDGRLAALQALRERGRPIVGVCPSAVIARRAAAAGHDYPRWLAALITDLVGLGHGVALYPNATRGPEETRLHNNDLPLLRATLSHLDPAVAGSVVGFEDGWNAAQIHRILGACDVHAVSRFHAMVGALVVGVPVLVMGWSHKYLEVMERFGQADMVFDGADLDRPRTVALIQRLIAERAERRDRIVAALPEVQALASRQFDAVQPLLTP
;
A
#
# COMPACT_ATOMS: atom_id res chain seq x y z
N MET A 1 23.39 17.84 7.98
CA MET A 1 21.96 17.44 8.00
C MET A 1 21.88 15.99 7.57
N SER A 2 21.25 15.15 8.36
CA SER A 2 21.01 13.74 8.04
C SER A 2 19.95 13.61 6.96
N SER A 3 20.12 12.63 6.06
CA SER A 3 19.10 12.29 5.05
C SER A 3 18.87 10.78 5.01
N VAL A 4 17.64 10.39 4.69
CA VAL A 4 17.23 9.02 4.48
C VAL A 4 16.65 8.86 3.08
N ALA A 5 17.08 7.82 2.37
CA ALA A 5 16.51 7.46 1.08
C ALA A 5 15.30 6.54 1.28
N ILE A 6 14.23 6.75 0.52
CA ILE A 6 13.04 5.88 0.53
C ILE A 6 12.74 5.47 -0.92
N ILE A 7 12.48 4.17 -1.13
CA ILE A 7 12.22 3.61 -2.46
C ILE A 7 11.07 2.61 -2.46
N ALA A 8 10.54 2.33 -3.63
CA ALA A 8 9.49 1.33 -3.90
C ALA A 8 8.11 1.66 -3.28
N ALA A 9 7.89 2.94 -2.95
CA ALA A 9 6.59 3.53 -2.70
C ALA A 9 6.46 4.85 -3.48
N THR A 10 5.23 5.32 -3.68
CA THR A 10 4.92 6.55 -4.43
C THR A 10 3.74 7.25 -3.79
N PHE A 11 3.65 8.56 -3.90
CA PHE A 11 2.46 9.30 -3.48
C PHE A 11 1.31 9.18 -4.50
N HIS A 12 1.63 8.90 -5.76
CA HIS A 12 0.66 8.75 -6.83
C HIS A 12 0.25 7.29 -7.06
N GLY A 13 -0.99 7.07 -7.47
CA GLY A 13 -1.47 5.84 -8.09
C GLY A 13 -2.00 4.77 -7.14
N ASN A 14 -1.34 4.49 -6.03
CA ASN A 14 -1.74 3.45 -5.07
C ASN A 14 -1.83 4.04 -3.66
N ARG A 15 -3.04 4.10 -3.12
CA ARG A 15 -3.31 4.72 -1.81
C ARG A 15 -2.60 4.00 -0.65
N GLY A 16 -2.40 2.69 -0.77
CA GLY A 16 -1.61 1.96 0.21
C GLY A 16 -0.12 2.30 0.17
N ALA A 17 0.46 2.45 -1.02
CA ALA A 17 1.85 2.89 -1.15
C ALA A 17 2.03 4.32 -0.64
N GLU A 18 1.08 5.19 -0.92
CA GLU A 18 1.01 6.56 -0.40
C GLU A 18 0.90 6.57 1.12
N ALA A 19 -0.02 5.78 1.71
CA ALA A 19 -0.17 5.68 3.16
C ALA A 19 1.13 5.22 3.83
N MET A 20 1.77 4.15 3.32
CA MET A 20 3.06 3.68 3.85
C MET A 20 4.16 4.75 3.75
N LEU A 21 4.27 5.45 2.61
CA LEU A 21 5.30 6.47 2.40
C LEU A 21 5.07 7.68 3.29
N SER A 22 3.84 8.20 3.36
CA SER A 22 3.45 9.31 4.22
C SER A 22 3.68 8.98 5.70
N THR A 23 3.33 7.76 6.11
CA THR A 23 3.60 7.28 7.47
C THR A 23 5.09 7.24 7.77
N ALA A 24 5.92 6.70 6.87
CA ALA A 24 7.36 6.62 7.08
C ALA A 24 7.98 8.03 7.22
N VAL A 25 7.55 8.99 6.40
CA VAL A 25 7.99 10.38 6.51
C VAL A 25 7.52 11.00 7.82
N GLY A 26 6.25 10.81 8.21
CA GLY A 26 5.69 11.35 9.45
C GLY A 26 6.40 10.82 10.69
N VAL A 27 6.43 9.50 10.86
CA VAL A 27 7.04 8.83 12.02
C VAL A 27 8.54 9.20 12.18
N LEU A 28 9.28 9.19 11.07
CA LEU A 28 10.71 9.56 11.14
C LEU A 28 10.92 11.05 11.38
N SER A 29 10.04 11.91 10.91
CA SER A 29 10.08 13.35 11.25
C SER A 29 9.88 13.59 12.74
N GLU A 30 8.96 12.86 13.37
CA GLU A 30 8.70 12.94 14.81
C GLU A 30 9.87 12.40 15.63
N ARG A 31 10.40 11.22 15.25
CA ARG A 31 11.46 10.53 16.00
C ARG A 31 12.86 11.14 15.84
N CYS A 32 13.18 11.65 14.65
CA CYS A 32 14.53 12.15 14.31
C CYS A 32 14.61 13.67 14.20
N GLY A 33 13.49 14.36 14.39
CA GLY A 33 13.38 15.81 14.39
C GLY A 33 13.24 16.47 13.01
N PRO A 34 12.96 17.78 12.99
CA PRO A 34 12.57 18.53 11.78
C PRO A 34 13.73 18.72 10.78
N GLN A 35 14.96 18.44 11.15
CA GLN A 35 16.14 18.59 10.28
C GLN A 35 16.40 17.40 9.37
N LEU A 36 15.68 16.27 9.56
CA LEU A 36 15.80 15.10 8.70
C LEU A 36 15.27 15.40 7.29
N ARG A 37 16.04 15.02 6.27
CA ARG A 37 15.67 15.14 4.87
C ARG A 37 15.32 13.77 4.29
N PHE A 38 14.35 13.75 3.36
CA PHE A 38 13.85 12.55 2.71
C PHE A 38 14.18 12.60 1.23
N GLU A 39 14.98 11.64 0.76
CA GLU A 39 15.33 11.47 -0.66
C GLU A 39 14.45 10.34 -1.23
N VAL A 40 13.27 10.68 -1.75
CA VAL A 40 12.28 9.71 -2.20
C VAL A 40 12.50 9.34 -3.67
N PHE A 41 12.73 8.06 -3.92
CA PHE A 41 12.91 7.50 -5.26
C PHE A 41 11.59 6.92 -5.75
N SER A 42 10.88 7.69 -6.57
CA SER A 42 9.52 7.40 -7.05
C SER A 42 9.50 6.80 -8.46
N TYR A 43 8.53 5.91 -8.68
CA TYR A 43 8.19 5.41 -10.03
C TYR A 43 7.48 6.49 -10.88
N TYR A 44 6.79 7.45 -10.23
CA TYR A 44 6.08 8.57 -10.86
C TYR A 44 6.67 9.94 -10.47
N PRO A 45 7.96 10.20 -10.75
CA PRO A 45 8.67 11.33 -10.16
C PRO A 45 8.12 12.70 -10.56
N ARG A 46 7.49 12.81 -11.75
CA ARG A 46 6.89 14.06 -12.22
C ARG A 46 5.64 14.41 -11.43
N VAL A 47 4.75 13.43 -11.25
CA VAL A 47 3.48 13.61 -10.54
C VAL A 47 3.73 13.79 -9.03
N ASP A 48 4.57 12.96 -8.44
CA ASP A 48 4.87 13.04 -7.01
C ASP A 48 5.49 14.39 -6.60
N ARG A 49 6.29 15.03 -7.47
CA ARG A 49 6.80 16.40 -7.24
C ARG A 49 5.70 17.46 -7.16
N GLN A 50 4.60 17.26 -7.85
CA GLN A 50 3.47 18.20 -7.83
C GLN A 50 2.59 18.00 -6.59
N LEU A 51 2.57 16.79 -6.03
CA LEU A 51 1.76 16.44 -4.87
C LEU A 51 2.42 16.83 -3.54
N VAL A 52 3.75 16.92 -3.50
CA VAL A 52 4.51 17.11 -2.26
C VAL A 52 4.95 18.57 -2.10
N ASN A 53 4.49 19.21 -1.02
CA ASN A 53 4.87 20.60 -0.68
C ASN A 53 5.85 20.68 0.50
N ASP A 54 6.27 19.55 1.08
CA ASP A 54 7.25 19.56 2.17
C ASP A 54 8.67 19.76 1.61
N PRO A 55 9.38 20.88 1.95
CA PRO A 55 10.71 21.19 1.43
C PRO A 55 11.79 20.20 1.88
N ARG A 56 11.50 19.37 2.89
CA ARG A 56 12.40 18.30 3.36
C ARG A 56 12.38 17.08 2.44
N VAL A 57 11.33 16.92 1.61
CA VAL A 57 11.14 15.78 0.72
C VAL A 57 11.59 16.14 -0.69
N ARG A 58 12.58 15.43 -1.21
CA ARG A 58 13.08 15.56 -2.57
C ARG A 58 12.76 14.32 -3.38
N ILE A 59 12.15 14.51 -4.55
CA ILE A 59 11.70 13.39 -5.39
C ILE A 59 12.72 13.14 -6.51
N PHE A 60 13.23 11.90 -6.57
CA PHE A 60 14.08 11.37 -7.64
C PHE A 60 13.34 10.28 -8.44
N SER A 61 13.85 9.97 -9.63
CA SER A 61 13.29 8.89 -10.45
C SER A 61 13.74 7.52 -9.95
N ALA A 62 12.79 6.58 -9.85
CA ALA A 62 13.00 5.14 -9.71
C ALA A 62 12.31 4.37 -10.85
N THR A 63 12.16 4.98 -12.03
CA THR A 63 11.71 4.23 -13.21
C THR A 63 12.72 3.14 -13.55
N PRO A 64 12.30 2.00 -14.13
CA PRO A 64 13.21 0.90 -14.48
C PRO A 64 14.43 1.34 -15.29
N ALA A 65 14.22 2.21 -16.30
CA ALA A 65 15.30 2.76 -17.09
C ALA A 65 16.29 3.58 -16.24
N HIS A 66 15.79 4.43 -15.34
CA HIS A 66 16.65 5.26 -14.47
C HIS A 66 17.44 4.38 -13.46
N LEU A 67 16.82 3.36 -12.91
CA LEU A 67 17.49 2.44 -11.98
C LEU A 67 18.65 1.71 -12.68
N VAL A 68 18.43 1.19 -13.90
CA VAL A 68 19.40 0.37 -14.60
C VAL A 68 20.46 1.20 -15.34
N LEU A 69 20.06 2.32 -15.98
CA LEU A 69 20.95 3.09 -16.86
C LEU A 69 21.65 4.27 -16.15
N VAL A 70 21.14 4.71 -15.00
CA VAL A 70 21.68 5.87 -14.29
C VAL A 70 22.13 5.52 -12.87
N LEU A 71 21.23 4.96 -12.06
CA LEU A 71 21.49 4.78 -10.63
C LEU A 71 22.50 3.66 -10.38
N LEU A 72 22.36 2.53 -11.05
CA LEU A 72 23.26 1.38 -10.88
C LEU A 72 24.67 1.69 -11.40
N PRO A 73 24.89 2.10 -12.66
CA PRO A 73 26.24 2.42 -13.14
C PRO A 73 26.83 3.65 -12.42
N GLY A 74 26.01 4.63 -12.05
CA GLY A 74 26.45 5.77 -11.27
C GLY A 74 26.92 5.39 -9.87
N ALA A 75 26.28 4.40 -9.21
CA ALA A 75 26.72 3.87 -7.91
C ALA A 75 28.10 3.17 -8.02
N VAL A 76 28.29 2.36 -9.07
CA VAL A 76 29.58 1.73 -9.37
C VAL A 76 30.66 2.79 -9.59
N LEU A 77 30.40 3.75 -10.47
CA LEU A 77 31.35 4.84 -10.77
C LEU A 77 31.66 5.66 -9.53
N HIS A 78 30.65 6.00 -8.69
CA HIS A 78 30.87 6.71 -7.43
C HIS A 78 31.82 5.94 -6.51
N ARG A 79 31.64 4.62 -6.41
CA ARG A 79 32.50 3.76 -5.57
C ARG A 79 33.95 3.73 -6.10
N LEU A 80 34.12 3.56 -7.42
CA LEU A 80 35.43 3.57 -8.07
C LEU A 80 36.17 4.92 -7.89
N LEU A 81 35.48 6.04 -8.16
CA LEU A 81 36.04 7.37 -7.95
C LEU A 81 36.45 7.63 -6.49
N GLY A 82 35.66 7.12 -5.54
CA GLY A 82 36.01 7.19 -4.12
C GLY A 82 37.27 6.38 -3.78
N GLY A 83 37.39 5.17 -4.30
CA GLY A 83 38.59 4.33 -4.16
C GLY A 83 39.85 4.98 -4.74
N LEU A 84 39.69 5.69 -5.86
CA LEU A 84 40.78 6.46 -6.51
C LEU A 84 41.00 7.85 -5.87
N ARG A 85 40.27 8.21 -4.80
CA ARG A 85 40.31 9.53 -4.13
C ARG A 85 39.93 10.73 -5.02
N LEU A 86 39.22 10.47 -6.14
CA LEU A 86 38.76 11.48 -7.11
C LEU A 86 37.43 12.14 -6.68
N HIS A 87 37.35 12.65 -5.45
CA HIS A 87 36.13 13.19 -4.84
C HIS A 87 35.52 14.38 -5.61
N ARG A 88 36.34 15.14 -6.35
CA ARG A 88 35.83 16.23 -7.18
C ARG A 88 34.94 15.70 -8.32
N LEU A 89 35.31 14.58 -8.92
CA LEU A 89 34.54 13.93 -9.99
C LEU A 89 33.24 13.29 -9.48
N GLN A 90 33.22 12.83 -8.23
CA GLN A 90 31.97 12.34 -7.61
C GLN A 90 30.87 13.42 -7.58
N ARG A 91 31.26 14.71 -7.50
CA ARG A 91 30.31 15.84 -7.49
C ARG A 91 29.62 16.06 -8.85
N LEU A 92 30.21 15.54 -9.93
CA LEU A 92 29.65 15.62 -11.29
C LEU A 92 28.64 14.51 -11.58
N LEU A 93 28.56 13.49 -10.75
CA LEU A 93 27.59 12.39 -10.91
C LEU A 93 26.14 12.91 -10.79
N PRO A 94 25.16 12.19 -11.37
CA PRO A 94 23.75 12.56 -11.31
C PRO A 94 23.27 12.82 -9.87
N ALA A 95 22.39 13.78 -9.71
CA ALA A 95 21.88 14.20 -8.39
C ALA A 95 21.25 13.04 -7.59
N SER A 96 20.59 12.09 -8.26
CA SER A 96 20.02 10.89 -7.65
C SER A 96 21.08 9.96 -7.04
N VAL A 97 22.23 9.78 -7.72
CA VAL A 97 23.36 9.00 -7.24
C VAL A 97 23.98 9.66 -6.01
N ARG A 98 24.20 10.96 -6.09
CA ARG A 98 24.77 11.75 -4.97
C ARG A 98 23.83 11.81 -3.76
N ALA A 99 22.52 11.85 -4.00
CA ALA A 99 21.51 11.82 -2.95
C ALA A 99 21.52 10.47 -2.22
N LEU A 100 21.51 9.38 -2.97
CA LEU A 100 21.59 8.02 -2.40
C LEU A 100 22.91 7.82 -1.63
N ALA A 101 24.04 8.21 -2.21
CA ALA A 101 25.36 8.07 -1.58
C ALA A 101 25.52 8.85 -0.25
N ARG A 102 24.77 9.93 -0.06
CA ARG A 102 24.76 10.74 1.17
C ARG A 102 23.74 10.32 2.20
N SER A 103 22.80 9.45 1.80
CA SER A 103 21.77 8.96 2.71
C SER A 103 22.35 8.02 3.75
N ARG A 104 21.90 8.17 5.00
CA ARG A 104 22.33 7.33 6.13
C ARG A 104 21.78 5.91 6.03
N ALA A 105 20.62 5.74 5.39
CA ALA A 105 19.99 4.45 5.12
C ALA A 105 19.11 4.55 3.86
N LEU A 106 18.82 3.39 3.23
CA LEU A 106 17.77 3.22 2.23
C LEU A 106 16.64 2.39 2.84
N LEU A 107 15.45 2.98 2.91
CA LEU A 107 14.22 2.29 3.32
C LEU A 107 13.47 1.80 2.08
N CYS A 108 13.26 0.50 1.97
CA CYS A 108 12.50 -0.11 0.89
C CYS A 108 11.08 -0.43 1.37
N LEU A 109 10.08 0.27 0.83
CA LEU A 109 8.65 0.17 1.16
C LEU A 109 7.86 -0.67 0.14
N ALA A 110 8.49 -1.60 -0.55
CA ALA A 110 7.78 -2.50 -1.45
C ALA A 110 6.77 -3.34 -0.66
N GLY A 111 5.49 -3.31 -1.01
CA GLY A 111 4.50 -4.16 -0.33
C GLY A 111 4.74 -5.66 -0.53
N VAL A 112 5.42 -6.02 -1.64
CA VAL A 112 5.73 -7.40 -2.06
C VAL A 112 7.05 -7.43 -2.82
N SER A 113 7.98 -8.33 -2.47
CA SER A 113 9.24 -8.51 -3.22
C SER A 113 9.74 -9.96 -3.15
N PHE A 114 10.56 -10.38 -4.11
CA PHE A 114 11.18 -11.71 -4.16
C PHE A 114 10.19 -12.86 -3.97
N ILE A 115 9.05 -12.84 -4.69
CA ILE A 115 8.02 -13.88 -4.63
C ILE A 115 8.12 -14.80 -5.85
N ASP A 116 8.03 -16.12 -5.62
CA ASP A 116 7.87 -17.10 -6.69
C ASP A 116 6.62 -16.83 -7.54
N GLY A 117 6.67 -17.17 -8.82
CA GLY A 117 5.61 -16.84 -9.78
C GLY A 117 5.61 -15.38 -10.26
N ARG A 118 6.51 -14.54 -9.73
CA ARG A 118 6.69 -13.14 -10.15
C ARG A 118 8.09 -12.83 -10.67
N ALA A 119 8.72 -13.76 -11.34
CA ALA A 119 10.11 -13.67 -11.84
C ALA A 119 10.36 -12.41 -12.70
N LYS A 120 9.36 -11.96 -13.47
CA LYS A 120 9.47 -10.73 -14.27
C LYS A 120 9.74 -9.46 -13.45
N PHE A 121 9.42 -9.45 -12.16
CA PHE A 121 9.69 -8.32 -11.26
C PHE A 121 11.01 -8.45 -10.49
N LEU A 122 11.69 -9.60 -10.59
CA LEU A 122 12.92 -9.86 -9.86
C LEU A 122 14.04 -8.87 -10.20
N PRO A 123 14.30 -8.52 -11.49
CA PRO A 123 15.27 -7.49 -11.84
C PRO A 123 14.96 -6.14 -11.21
N PHE A 124 13.68 -5.77 -11.15
CA PHE A 124 13.27 -4.53 -10.51
C PHE A 124 13.48 -4.56 -8.99
N ASN A 125 13.11 -5.69 -8.32
CA ASN A 125 13.36 -5.86 -6.89
C ASN A 125 14.84 -5.72 -6.52
N ILE A 126 15.72 -6.22 -7.37
CA ILE A 126 17.18 -6.11 -7.23
C ILE A 126 17.63 -4.67 -7.47
N ALA A 127 17.21 -4.06 -8.57
CA ALA A 127 17.62 -2.71 -8.96
C ALA A 127 17.20 -1.63 -7.95
N THR A 128 16.17 -1.89 -7.14
CA THR A 128 15.74 -0.95 -6.07
C THR A 128 16.69 -0.92 -4.88
N ILE A 129 17.48 -1.97 -4.62
CA ILE A 129 18.33 -2.05 -3.42
C ILE A 129 19.82 -2.15 -3.74
N TRP A 130 20.19 -2.70 -4.88
CA TRP A 130 21.58 -2.97 -5.25
C TRP A 130 22.44 -1.69 -5.32
N PRO A 131 22.00 -0.57 -5.90
CA PRO A 131 22.80 0.67 -5.91
C PRO A 131 23.19 1.14 -4.51
N ALA A 132 22.28 1.05 -3.53
CA ALA A 132 22.59 1.40 -2.13
C ALA A 132 23.65 0.46 -1.53
N MET A 133 23.54 -0.85 -1.79
CA MET A 133 24.53 -1.83 -1.34
C MET A 133 25.94 -1.55 -1.92
N ILE A 134 26.02 -1.20 -3.22
CA ILE A 134 27.28 -0.82 -3.87
C ILE A 134 27.89 0.41 -3.21
N LEU A 135 27.06 1.39 -2.86
CA LEU A 135 27.48 2.63 -2.19
C LEU A 135 27.83 2.43 -0.69
N GLY A 136 27.55 1.25 -0.12
CA GLY A 136 27.73 0.98 1.31
C GLY A 136 26.63 1.61 2.18
N VAL A 137 25.49 1.98 1.59
CA VAL A 137 24.34 2.54 2.33
C VAL A 137 23.52 1.39 2.92
N PRO A 138 23.27 1.36 4.25
CA PRO A 138 22.47 0.31 4.87
C PRO A 138 21.06 0.24 4.28
N VAL A 139 20.63 -0.97 3.93
CA VAL A 139 19.29 -1.22 3.36
C VAL A 139 18.40 -1.83 4.42
N VAL A 140 17.28 -1.16 4.73
CA VAL A 140 16.22 -1.66 5.61
C VAL A 140 14.96 -1.90 4.79
N LYS A 141 14.45 -3.13 4.79
CA LYS A 141 13.18 -3.46 4.14
C LYS A 141 12.07 -3.41 5.19
N LEU A 142 11.14 -2.47 5.02
CA LEU A 142 10.01 -2.28 5.94
C LEU A 142 8.83 -3.14 5.52
N SER A 143 8.28 -3.90 6.45
CA SER A 143 7.06 -4.73 6.41
C SER A 143 6.62 -5.24 5.03
N GLN A 144 7.41 -6.13 4.45
CA GLN A 144 7.14 -6.70 3.12
C GLN A 144 6.68 -8.16 3.20
N ALA A 145 5.80 -8.56 2.26
CA ALA A 145 5.58 -9.96 1.95
C ALA A 145 6.70 -10.46 1.01
N MET A 146 7.35 -11.55 1.39
CA MET A 146 8.45 -12.17 0.66
C MET A 146 8.31 -13.69 0.66
N GLY A 147 8.83 -14.36 -0.39
CA GLY A 147 8.76 -15.82 -0.53
C GLY A 147 7.40 -16.32 -1.07
N PRO A 148 7.23 -17.64 -1.18
CA PRO A 148 8.25 -18.65 -0.93
C PRO A 148 9.44 -18.51 -1.89
N PHE A 149 10.60 -19.05 -1.50
CA PHE A 149 11.85 -18.96 -2.27
C PHE A 149 12.22 -20.36 -2.76
N ARG A 150 11.40 -20.96 -3.63
CA ARG A 150 11.55 -22.34 -4.12
C ARG A 150 12.11 -22.40 -5.53
N THR A 151 11.86 -21.34 -6.35
CA THR A 151 12.17 -21.36 -7.78
C THR A 151 13.53 -20.75 -8.09
N TRP A 152 14.16 -21.23 -9.16
CA TRP A 152 15.31 -20.58 -9.78
C TRP A 152 14.83 -19.51 -10.77
N PRO A 153 15.46 -18.33 -10.86
CA PRO A 153 16.63 -17.85 -10.11
C PRO A 153 16.26 -17.08 -8.80
N ASN A 154 14.98 -17.10 -8.38
CA ASN A 154 14.52 -16.32 -7.23
C ASN A 154 15.27 -16.70 -5.93
N ARG A 155 15.41 -18.00 -5.64
CA ARG A 155 16.04 -18.47 -4.40
C ARG A 155 17.48 -17.99 -4.21
N PRO A 156 18.43 -18.24 -5.13
CA PRO A 156 19.82 -17.80 -4.94
C PRO A 156 19.95 -16.28 -4.93
N LEU A 157 19.20 -15.56 -5.76
CA LEU A 157 19.25 -14.10 -5.79
C LEU A 157 18.62 -13.49 -4.53
N ALA A 158 17.48 -14.02 -4.09
CA ALA A 158 16.89 -13.59 -2.81
C ALA A 158 17.85 -13.81 -1.64
N HIS A 159 18.46 -14.99 -1.55
CA HIS A 159 19.46 -15.28 -0.52
C HIS A 159 20.61 -14.26 -0.56
N TRP A 160 21.21 -14.03 -1.74
CA TRP A 160 22.35 -13.13 -1.90
C TRP A 160 22.01 -11.68 -1.51
N PHE A 161 20.85 -11.16 -1.95
CA PHE A 161 20.46 -9.78 -1.67
C PHE A 161 19.90 -9.59 -0.26
N LEU A 162 19.03 -10.48 0.21
CA LEU A 162 18.38 -10.34 1.51
C LEU A 162 19.34 -10.57 2.68
N SER A 163 20.33 -11.48 2.55
CA SER A 163 21.36 -11.68 3.57
C SER A 163 22.26 -10.46 3.77
N ARG A 164 22.31 -9.54 2.81
CA ARG A 164 23.11 -8.30 2.85
C ARG A 164 22.30 -7.07 3.24
N CYS A 165 21.02 -7.21 3.48
CA CYS A 165 20.22 -6.13 4.05
C CYS A 165 20.61 -5.92 5.52
N HIS A 166 20.64 -4.65 5.95
CA HIS A 166 20.87 -4.32 7.36
C HIS A 166 19.77 -4.88 8.28
N ARG A 167 18.51 -4.76 7.83
CA ARG A 167 17.34 -5.34 8.51
C ARG A 167 16.21 -5.66 7.54
N LEU A 168 15.50 -6.77 7.81
CA LEU A 168 14.30 -7.17 7.10
C LEU A 168 13.13 -7.21 8.09
N HIS A 169 12.07 -6.48 7.81
CA HIS A 169 10.82 -6.56 8.55
C HIS A 169 9.82 -7.36 7.71
N THR A 170 9.48 -8.56 8.19
CA THR A 170 8.58 -9.48 7.50
C THR A 170 7.14 -9.17 7.89
N ARG A 171 6.28 -9.01 6.89
CA ARG A 171 4.85 -8.81 7.12
C ARG A 171 4.17 -10.16 7.29
N GLY A 172 3.73 -10.46 8.51
CA GLY A 172 3.05 -11.68 8.89
C GLY A 172 3.97 -12.88 9.15
N GLU A 173 3.40 -13.94 9.68
CA GLU A 173 4.13 -15.14 10.08
C GLU A 173 4.56 -16.01 8.90
N VAL A 174 3.73 -16.11 7.87
CA VAL A 174 4.05 -16.88 6.66
C VAL A 174 5.31 -16.33 6.00
N THR A 175 5.39 -14.99 5.87
CA THR A 175 6.60 -14.34 5.34
C THR A 175 7.80 -14.59 6.24
N GLN A 176 7.63 -14.50 7.56
CA GLN A 176 8.72 -14.74 8.50
C GLN A 176 9.26 -16.17 8.39
N ARG A 177 8.39 -17.18 8.30
CA ARG A 177 8.79 -18.58 8.07
C ARG A 177 9.57 -18.75 6.76
N HIS A 178 9.14 -18.11 5.67
CA HIS A 178 9.84 -18.16 4.40
C HIS A 178 11.25 -17.55 4.51
N VAL A 179 11.39 -16.39 5.16
CA VAL A 179 12.68 -15.72 5.34
C VAL A 179 13.59 -16.52 6.26
N ALA A 180 13.06 -17.08 7.35
CA ALA A 180 13.79 -17.97 8.25
C ALA A 180 14.31 -19.21 7.53
N GLY A 181 13.50 -19.84 6.68
CA GLY A 181 13.91 -20.98 5.85
C GLY A 181 14.94 -20.65 4.77
N LEU A 182 15.05 -19.36 4.37
CA LEU A 182 16.04 -18.89 3.41
C LEU A 182 17.37 -18.51 4.07
N LEU A 183 17.33 -17.76 5.18
CA LEU A 183 18.49 -17.12 5.80
C LEU A 183 18.99 -17.81 7.07
N GLY A 184 18.24 -18.76 7.61
CA GLY A 184 18.56 -19.40 8.89
C GLY A 184 18.37 -18.46 10.10
N SER A 185 18.78 -18.93 11.28
CA SER A 185 18.61 -18.19 12.55
C SER A 185 19.56 -16.98 12.72
N GLY A 186 20.64 -16.91 11.95
CA GLY A 186 21.59 -15.80 11.99
C GLY A 186 21.21 -14.57 11.16
N GLY A 187 20.06 -14.59 10.47
CA GLY A 187 19.63 -13.49 9.60
C GLY A 187 19.10 -12.28 10.39
N CYS A 188 19.38 -11.08 9.89
CA CYS A 188 18.87 -9.83 10.45
C CYS A 188 17.40 -9.59 10.03
N TYR A 189 16.46 -10.37 10.52
CA TYR A 189 15.04 -10.22 10.22
C TYR A 189 14.15 -10.28 11.48
N GLY A 190 12.94 -9.77 11.37
CA GLY A 190 11.94 -9.83 12.44
C GLY A 190 10.54 -9.59 11.92
N ARG A 191 9.54 -10.09 12.66
CA ARG A 191 8.13 -9.85 12.35
C ARG A 191 7.76 -8.40 12.59
N SER A 192 6.93 -7.87 11.72
CA SER A 192 6.32 -6.56 11.84
C SER A 192 4.94 -6.56 11.17
N ASP A 193 4.11 -5.61 11.52
CA ASP A 193 2.87 -5.35 10.79
C ASP A 193 3.06 -4.28 9.71
N ASP A 194 2.06 -4.08 8.85
CA ASP A 194 2.14 -3.12 7.75
C ASP A 194 2.29 -1.70 8.28
N VAL A 195 3.22 -0.93 7.69
CA VAL A 195 3.43 0.49 8.04
C VAL A 195 2.15 1.30 7.95
N ALA A 196 1.25 0.95 7.03
CA ALA A 196 -0.01 1.67 6.83
C ALA A 196 -0.97 1.61 8.04
N PHE A 197 -0.76 0.70 9.01
CA PHE A 197 -1.51 0.71 10.27
C PHE A 197 -1.20 1.94 11.15
N LEU A 198 -0.10 2.61 10.90
CA LEU A 198 0.29 3.86 11.58
C LEU A 198 -0.16 5.12 10.81
N PHE A 199 -0.94 4.97 9.75
CA PHE A 199 -1.35 6.11 8.94
C PHE A 199 -2.40 6.97 9.66
N GLU A 200 -2.06 8.23 9.92
CA GLU A 200 -2.92 9.20 10.60
C GLU A 200 -3.34 10.38 9.69
N GLY A 201 -2.90 10.37 8.43
CA GLY A 201 -3.20 11.48 7.50
C GLY A 201 -2.47 12.79 7.81
N ARG A 202 -1.54 12.81 8.77
CA ARG A 202 -0.83 14.02 9.21
C ARG A 202 0.16 14.57 8.19
N PHE A 203 0.76 13.71 7.37
CA PHE A 203 1.61 14.15 6.27
C PHE A 203 0.72 14.62 5.12
N GLY A 204 0.57 15.95 5.02
CA GLY A 204 -0.31 16.58 4.06
C GLY A 204 0.22 16.51 2.63
N LEU A 205 -0.50 15.83 1.75
CA LEU A 205 -0.39 16.02 0.31
C LEU A 205 -1.35 17.11 -0.11
N SER A 206 -0.89 18.07 -0.92
CA SER A 206 -1.76 19.07 -1.54
C SER A 206 -2.56 18.45 -2.68
N THR A 207 -3.59 17.70 -2.33
CA THR A 207 -4.54 17.18 -3.32
C THR A 207 -5.86 17.88 -3.12
N PRO A 208 -6.32 18.69 -4.08
CA PRO A 208 -7.68 19.23 -4.04
C PRO A 208 -8.70 18.10 -3.89
N ALA A 209 -9.75 18.35 -3.13
CA ALA A 209 -10.83 17.38 -2.94
C ALA A 209 -12.20 17.95 -3.41
N PRO A 210 -12.31 18.42 -4.67
CA PRO A 210 -13.55 19.00 -5.14
C PRO A 210 -14.67 17.97 -5.06
N GLY A 211 -15.79 18.34 -4.38
CA GLY A 211 -16.96 17.49 -4.24
C GLY A 211 -16.85 16.37 -3.20
N LEU A 212 -15.73 16.17 -2.49
CA LEU A 212 -15.64 15.16 -1.43
C LEU A 212 -16.65 15.41 -0.30
N ASP A 213 -16.69 16.64 0.21
CA ASP A 213 -17.59 17.00 1.31
C ASP A 213 -19.06 16.84 0.93
N GLY A 214 -19.44 17.20 -0.31
CA GLY A 214 -20.79 16.97 -0.82
C GLY A 214 -21.16 15.48 -0.93
N ARG A 215 -20.22 14.63 -1.35
CA ARG A 215 -20.43 13.17 -1.41
C ARG A 215 -20.51 12.54 -0.01
N LEU A 216 -19.70 13.01 0.94
CA LEU A 216 -19.81 12.59 2.34
C LEU A 216 -21.13 13.04 2.98
N ALA A 217 -21.60 14.26 2.68
CA ALA A 217 -22.91 14.74 3.11
C ALA A 217 -24.05 13.90 2.51
N ALA A 218 -23.94 13.46 1.26
CA ALA A 218 -24.92 12.54 0.66
C ALA A 218 -24.97 11.19 1.37
N LEU A 219 -23.83 10.62 1.79
CA LEU A 219 -23.80 9.40 2.63
C LEU A 219 -24.47 9.64 3.99
N GLN A 220 -24.17 10.79 4.60
CA GLN A 220 -24.78 11.16 5.88
C GLN A 220 -26.31 11.30 5.76
N ALA A 221 -26.81 11.90 4.70
CA ALA A 221 -28.24 12.01 4.44
C ALA A 221 -28.92 10.64 4.24
N LEU A 222 -28.24 9.66 3.64
CA LEU A 222 -28.72 8.27 3.55
C LEU A 222 -28.79 7.62 4.94
N ARG A 223 -27.77 7.83 5.78
CA ARG A 223 -27.74 7.32 7.16
C ARG A 223 -28.87 7.91 8.02
N GLU A 224 -29.16 9.20 7.90
CA GLU A 224 -30.24 9.86 8.60
C GLU A 224 -31.63 9.33 8.22
N ARG A 225 -31.75 8.74 7.03
CA ARG A 225 -32.95 8.00 6.60
C ARG A 225 -33.00 6.56 7.14
N GLY A 226 -32.13 6.20 8.08
CA GLY A 226 -32.08 4.87 8.68
C GLY A 226 -31.38 3.82 7.81
N ARG A 227 -30.60 4.20 6.78
CA ARG A 227 -29.89 3.28 5.90
C ARG A 227 -28.46 3.08 6.38
N PRO A 228 -28.05 1.90 6.84
CA PRO A 228 -26.63 1.58 7.05
C PRO A 228 -25.84 1.72 5.75
N ILE A 229 -24.65 2.29 5.85
CA ILE A 229 -23.79 2.55 4.68
C ILE A 229 -22.79 1.42 4.49
N VAL A 230 -22.86 0.76 3.34
CA VAL A 230 -21.90 -0.26 2.92
C VAL A 230 -20.88 0.34 1.96
N GLY A 231 -19.62 0.40 2.39
CA GLY A 231 -18.51 0.78 1.52
C GLY A 231 -18.11 -0.39 0.62
N VAL A 232 -18.06 -0.18 -0.68
CA VAL A 232 -17.61 -1.19 -1.65
C VAL A 232 -16.35 -0.71 -2.35
N CYS A 233 -15.25 -1.48 -2.20
CA CYS A 233 -13.97 -1.21 -2.85
C CYS A 233 -13.57 -2.33 -3.81
N PRO A 234 -13.84 -2.18 -5.12
CA PRO A 234 -13.50 -3.17 -6.12
C PRO A 234 -11.99 -3.23 -6.39
N SER A 235 -11.55 -4.26 -7.11
CA SER A 235 -10.15 -4.43 -7.48
C SER A 235 -9.99 -4.84 -8.94
N ALA A 236 -9.19 -4.10 -9.69
CA ALA A 236 -8.77 -4.49 -11.03
C ALA A 236 -8.01 -5.85 -11.07
N VAL A 237 -7.51 -6.35 -9.95
CA VAL A 237 -6.92 -7.70 -9.85
C VAL A 237 -8.02 -8.75 -9.90
N ILE A 238 -9.08 -8.59 -9.11
CA ILE A 238 -10.23 -9.50 -9.13
C ILE A 238 -10.93 -9.44 -10.49
N ALA A 239 -11.13 -8.23 -11.04
CA ALA A 239 -11.74 -8.07 -12.38
C ALA A 239 -11.01 -8.89 -13.46
N ARG A 240 -9.66 -8.87 -13.45
CA ARG A 240 -8.89 -9.69 -14.41
C ARG A 240 -9.01 -11.20 -14.16
N ARG A 241 -9.07 -11.64 -12.90
CA ARG A 241 -9.30 -13.07 -12.57
C ARG A 241 -10.68 -13.52 -13.00
N ALA A 242 -11.70 -12.71 -12.72
CA ALA A 242 -13.07 -12.94 -13.12
C ALA A 242 -13.21 -13.02 -14.65
N ALA A 243 -12.62 -12.06 -15.39
CA ALA A 243 -12.62 -12.07 -16.85
C ALA A 243 -11.92 -13.31 -17.42
N ALA A 244 -10.82 -13.76 -16.81
CA ALA A 244 -10.14 -15.01 -17.20
C ALA A 244 -11.02 -16.27 -16.97
N ALA A 245 -11.97 -16.19 -16.03
CA ALA A 245 -12.98 -17.22 -15.76
C ALA A 245 -14.30 -17.00 -16.54
N GLY A 246 -14.35 -16.03 -17.45
CA GLY A 246 -15.56 -15.74 -18.26
C GLY A 246 -16.63 -14.91 -17.55
N HIS A 247 -16.32 -14.27 -16.44
CA HIS A 247 -17.27 -13.49 -15.65
C HIS A 247 -17.13 -11.99 -15.90
N ASP A 248 -18.25 -11.27 -15.98
CA ASP A 248 -18.33 -9.81 -16.01
C ASP A 248 -18.41 -9.25 -14.60
N TYR A 249 -17.25 -8.88 -14.05
CA TYR A 249 -17.15 -8.39 -12.68
C TYR A 249 -17.85 -7.04 -12.44
N PRO A 250 -17.82 -6.03 -13.34
CA PRO A 250 -18.63 -4.82 -13.22
C PRO A 250 -20.13 -5.07 -13.09
N ARG A 251 -20.67 -5.95 -13.93
CA ARG A 251 -22.10 -6.34 -13.85
C ARG A 251 -22.42 -7.09 -12.58
N TRP A 252 -21.53 -7.98 -12.15
CA TRP A 252 -21.69 -8.68 -10.87
C TRP A 252 -21.71 -7.71 -9.69
N LEU A 253 -20.82 -6.70 -9.67
CA LEU A 253 -20.81 -5.65 -8.65
C LEU A 253 -22.09 -4.81 -8.69
N ALA A 254 -22.56 -4.43 -9.85
CA ALA A 254 -23.81 -3.68 -10.00
C ALA A 254 -25.00 -4.47 -9.44
N ALA A 255 -25.08 -5.78 -9.74
CA ALA A 255 -26.11 -6.65 -9.18
C ALA A 255 -25.99 -6.79 -7.65
N LEU A 256 -24.78 -6.92 -7.10
CA LEU A 256 -24.54 -6.90 -5.65
C LEU A 256 -25.03 -5.61 -5.01
N ILE A 257 -24.72 -4.47 -5.61
CA ILE A 257 -25.15 -3.13 -5.14
C ILE A 257 -26.66 -3.03 -5.17
N THR A 258 -27.30 -3.51 -6.23
CA THR A 258 -28.78 -3.55 -6.35
C THR A 258 -29.42 -4.36 -5.23
N ASP A 259 -28.88 -5.55 -4.92
CA ASP A 259 -29.35 -6.36 -3.79
C ASP A 259 -29.22 -5.61 -2.46
N LEU A 260 -28.08 -4.97 -2.21
CA LEU A 260 -27.85 -4.21 -0.98
C LEU A 260 -28.83 -3.02 -0.83
N VAL A 261 -29.06 -2.28 -1.91
CA VAL A 261 -30.05 -1.19 -1.92
C VAL A 261 -31.46 -1.71 -1.70
N GLY A 262 -31.82 -2.84 -2.32
CA GLY A 262 -33.11 -3.52 -2.11
C GLY A 262 -33.34 -3.96 -0.66
N LEU A 263 -32.26 -4.26 0.07
CA LEU A 263 -32.27 -4.57 1.51
C LEU A 263 -32.25 -3.30 2.41
N GLY A 264 -32.37 -2.11 1.83
CA GLY A 264 -32.46 -0.87 2.58
C GLY A 264 -31.14 -0.19 2.92
N HIS A 265 -30.02 -0.61 2.30
CA HIS A 265 -28.71 -0.01 2.56
C HIS A 265 -28.37 1.14 1.60
N GLY A 266 -27.56 2.09 2.06
CA GLY A 266 -26.84 3.01 1.21
C GLY A 266 -25.48 2.42 0.82
N VAL A 267 -24.98 2.78 -0.37
CA VAL A 267 -23.69 2.24 -0.86
C VAL A 267 -22.73 3.37 -1.19
N ALA A 268 -21.51 3.28 -0.66
CA ALA A 268 -20.36 4.10 -1.05
C ALA A 268 -19.43 3.27 -1.95
N LEU A 269 -19.36 3.57 -3.25
CA LEU A 269 -18.46 2.90 -4.17
C LEU A 269 -17.21 3.74 -4.40
N TYR A 270 -16.02 3.23 -4.02
CA TYR A 270 -14.77 4.00 -4.03
C TYR A 270 -13.57 3.18 -4.52
N PRO A 271 -12.57 3.81 -5.20
CA PRO A 271 -11.35 3.16 -5.65
C PRO A 271 -10.27 3.24 -4.56
N ASN A 272 -9.33 2.27 -4.54
CA ASN A 272 -8.12 2.35 -3.70
C ASN A 272 -6.82 2.42 -4.50
N ALA A 273 -6.89 2.30 -5.80
CA ALA A 273 -5.79 2.53 -6.73
C ALA A 273 -6.30 3.31 -7.94
N THR A 274 -5.69 4.48 -8.21
CA THR A 274 -6.10 5.37 -9.31
C THR A 274 -4.88 5.95 -10.01
N ARG A 275 -4.91 6.06 -11.33
CA ARG A 275 -3.82 6.62 -12.13
C ARG A 275 -4.13 7.98 -12.75
N GLY A 276 -5.15 8.62 -12.27
CA GLY A 276 -5.72 9.85 -12.82
C GLY A 276 -7.01 9.57 -13.58
N PRO A 277 -7.87 10.60 -13.71
CA PRO A 277 -9.21 10.44 -14.27
C PRO A 277 -9.20 10.06 -15.75
N GLU A 278 -8.14 10.41 -16.51
CA GLU A 278 -8.01 10.16 -17.95
C GLU A 278 -7.43 8.77 -18.30
N GLU A 279 -6.83 8.06 -17.32
CA GLU A 279 -6.20 6.77 -17.58
C GLU A 279 -7.24 5.63 -17.57
N THR A 280 -7.45 5.01 -18.72
CA THR A 280 -8.44 3.94 -18.92
C THR A 280 -7.89 2.53 -18.67
N ARG A 281 -6.57 2.37 -18.57
CA ARG A 281 -5.94 1.06 -18.37
C ARG A 281 -6.24 0.51 -16.97
N LEU A 282 -6.69 -0.73 -16.89
CA LEU A 282 -6.98 -1.43 -15.63
C LEU A 282 -5.73 -1.80 -14.80
N HIS A 283 -4.51 -1.62 -15.34
CA HIS A 283 -3.31 -2.02 -14.61
C HIS A 283 -3.11 -1.16 -13.37
N ASN A 284 -3.43 -1.72 -12.19
CA ASN A 284 -3.39 -1.05 -10.89
C ASN A 284 -4.18 0.27 -10.87
N ASN A 285 -5.37 0.24 -11.48
CA ASN A 285 -6.30 1.36 -11.58
C ASN A 285 -7.72 0.83 -11.46
N ASP A 286 -8.44 1.24 -10.42
CA ASP A 286 -9.80 0.76 -10.12
C ASP A 286 -10.87 1.71 -10.66
N LEU A 287 -10.48 2.91 -11.09
CA LEU A 287 -11.43 3.95 -11.51
C LEU A 287 -12.26 3.55 -12.75
N PRO A 288 -11.68 2.97 -13.81
CA PRO A 288 -12.47 2.49 -14.94
C PRO A 288 -13.47 1.39 -14.54
N LEU A 289 -13.07 0.52 -13.60
CA LEU A 289 -13.94 -0.53 -13.07
C LEU A 289 -15.11 0.06 -12.28
N LEU A 290 -14.86 1.05 -11.46
CA LEU A 290 -15.87 1.77 -10.70
C LEU A 290 -16.89 2.43 -11.66
N ARG A 291 -16.44 3.16 -12.67
CA ARG A 291 -17.29 3.79 -13.68
C ARG A 291 -18.13 2.77 -14.47
N ALA A 292 -17.53 1.66 -14.87
CA ALA A 292 -18.25 0.57 -15.53
C ALA A 292 -19.31 -0.05 -14.62
N THR A 293 -19.03 -0.18 -13.31
CA THR A 293 -20.04 -0.65 -12.35
C THR A 293 -21.22 0.32 -12.24
N LEU A 294 -20.93 1.63 -12.10
CA LEU A 294 -21.99 2.66 -12.03
C LEU A 294 -22.85 2.71 -13.29
N SER A 295 -22.27 2.51 -14.47
CA SER A 295 -23.02 2.51 -15.74
C SER A 295 -23.95 1.30 -15.91
N HIS A 296 -23.77 0.25 -15.11
CA HIS A 296 -24.66 -0.92 -15.10
C HIS A 296 -25.74 -0.86 -14.01
N LEU A 297 -25.77 0.19 -13.18
CA LEU A 297 -26.80 0.33 -12.15
C LEU A 297 -28.14 0.75 -12.78
N ASP A 298 -29.22 0.17 -12.27
CA ASP A 298 -30.58 0.65 -12.55
C ASP A 298 -30.75 2.07 -12.00
N PRO A 299 -31.34 3.01 -12.79
CA PRO A 299 -31.67 4.35 -12.30
C PRO A 299 -32.46 4.38 -10.99
N ALA A 300 -33.30 3.36 -10.74
CA ALA A 300 -34.10 3.25 -9.51
C ALA A 300 -33.24 3.12 -8.25
N VAL A 301 -32.04 2.54 -8.32
CA VAL A 301 -31.14 2.37 -7.19
C VAL A 301 -30.08 3.47 -7.09
N ALA A 302 -29.89 4.27 -8.14
CA ALA A 302 -28.83 5.29 -8.23
C ALA A 302 -28.87 6.32 -7.09
N GLY A 303 -30.07 6.70 -6.63
CA GLY A 303 -30.25 7.63 -5.49
C GLY A 303 -29.78 7.11 -4.14
N SER A 304 -29.44 5.83 -4.01
CA SER A 304 -28.90 5.19 -2.81
C SER A 304 -27.42 4.83 -2.93
N VAL A 305 -26.77 5.21 -4.03
CA VAL A 305 -25.35 4.93 -4.31
C VAL A 305 -24.57 6.22 -4.48
N VAL A 306 -23.49 6.37 -3.73
CA VAL A 306 -22.56 7.48 -3.87
C VAL A 306 -21.26 6.97 -4.48
N GLY A 307 -20.99 7.36 -5.73
CA GLY A 307 -19.76 7.02 -6.45
C GLY A 307 -18.65 8.04 -6.16
N PHE A 308 -17.46 7.57 -5.78
CA PHE A 308 -16.27 8.40 -5.55
C PHE A 308 -15.32 8.27 -6.74
N GLU A 309 -15.65 8.92 -7.85
CA GLU A 309 -15.03 8.73 -9.18
C GLU A 309 -13.76 9.55 -9.44
N ASP A 310 -13.11 10.04 -8.39
CA ASP A 310 -11.92 10.87 -8.52
C ASP A 310 -10.65 10.21 -7.96
N GLY A 311 -9.51 10.90 -8.15
CA GLY A 311 -8.19 10.48 -7.71
C GLY A 311 -7.90 10.78 -6.25
N TRP A 312 -8.81 10.47 -5.32
CA TRP A 312 -8.67 10.72 -3.88
C TRP A 312 -7.32 10.25 -3.33
N ASN A 313 -6.69 11.04 -2.46
CA ASN A 313 -5.49 10.64 -1.74
C ASN A 313 -5.81 9.71 -0.54
N ALA A 314 -4.80 9.17 0.13
CA ALA A 314 -4.98 8.23 1.22
C ALA A 314 -5.78 8.83 2.40
N ALA A 315 -5.55 10.10 2.76
CA ALA A 315 -6.30 10.76 3.83
C ALA A 315 -7.77 10.95 3.47
N GLN A 316 -8.05 11.30 2.21
CA GLN A 316 -9.41 11.43 1.68
C GLN A 316 -10.12 10.08 1.64
N ILE A 317 -9.43 9.01 1.24
CA ILE A 317 -9.97 7.63 1.31
C ILE A 317 -10.28 7.25 2.77
N HIS A 318 -9.43 7.60 3.75
CA HIS A 318 -9.73 7.31 5.15
C HIS A 318 -10.99 8.05 5.65
N ARG A 319 -11.26 9.25 5.15
CA ARG A 319 -12.55 9.94 5.42
C ARG A 319 -13.75 9.17 4.83
N ILE A 320 -13.62 8.64 3.62
CA ILE A 320 -14.65 7.81 2.99
C ILE A 320 -14.85 6.50 3.78
N LEU A 321 -13.76 5.86 4.20
CA LEU A 321 -13.80 4.66 5.03
C LEU A 321 -14.54 4.91 6.36
N GLY A 322 -14.22 5.99 7.06
CA GLY A 322 -14.86 6.35 8.32
C GLY A 322 -16.33 6.78 8.19
N ALA A 323 -16.78 7.12 6.97
CA ALA A 323 -18.16 7.47 6.70
C ALA A 323 -19.07 6.26 6.44
N CYS A 324 -18.54 5.04 6.43
CA CYS A 324 -19.30 3.79 6.23
C CYS A 324 -19.51 3.06 7.55
N ASP A 325 -20.53 2.20 7.61
CA ASP A 325 -20.82 1.36 8.79
C ASP A 325 -20.10 0.02 8.70
N VAL A 326 -19.91 -0.51 7.47
CA VAL A 326 -19.16 -1.71 7.15
C VAL A 326 -18.55 -1.59 5.74
N HIS A 327 -17.57 -2.43 5.42
CA HIS A 327 -16.96 -2.48 4.09
C HIS A 327 -16.98 -3.87 3.47
N ALA A 328 -17.08 -3.92 2.13
CA ALA A 328 -16.77 -5.08 1.30
C ALA A 328 -15.60 -4.70 0.36
N VAL A 329 -14.42 -5.25 0.58
CA VAL A 329 -13.20 -4.81 -0.09
C VAL A 329 -12.44 -5.94 -0.78
N SER A 330 -11.83 -5.63 -1.92
CA SER A 330 -10.93 -6.52 -2.65
C SER A 330 -9.49 -5.98 -2.72
N ARG A 331 -9.20 -4.87 -2.04
CA ARG A 331 -7.88 -4.25 -1.96
C ARG A 331 -7.30 -4.36 -0.56
N PHE A 332 -6.05 -4.84 -0.45
CA PHE A 332 -5.37 -5.04 0.83
C PHE A 332 -5.35 -3.78 1.69
N HIS A 333 -4.94 -2.65 1.13
CA HIS A 333 -4.86 -1.42 1.91
C HIS A 333 -6.21 -0.72 2.13
N ALA A 334 -7.27 -1.09 1.39
CA ALA A 334 -8.63 -0.69 1.77
C ALA A 334 -9.08 -1.45 3.04
N MET A 335 -8.73 -2.74 3.16
CA MET A 335 -8.91 -3.50 4.41
C MET A 335 -8.12 -2.87 5.56
N VAL A 336 -6.81 -2.60 5.36
CA VAL A 336 -5.97 -1.97 6.40
C VAL A 336 -6.56 -0.63 6.82
N GLY A 337 -6.93 0.24 5.87
CA GLY A 337 -7.54 1.54 6.16
C GLY A 337 -8.86 1.44 6.92
N ALA A 338 -9.74 0.48 6.57
CA ALA A 338 -10.99 0.23 7.30
C ALA A 338 -10.71 -0.18 8.76
N LEU A 339 -9.75 -1.07 9.00
CA LEU A 339 -9.34 -1.49 10.33
C LEU A 339 -8.73 -0.33 11.14
N VAL A 340 -7.93 0.53 10.49
CA VAL A 340 -7.35 1.73 11.15
C VAL A 340 -8.42 2.70 11.63
N VAL A 341 -9.49 2.88 10.85
CA VAL A 341 -10.61 3.76 11.25
C VAL A 341 -11.68 3.03 12.10
N GLY A 342 -11.43 1.78 12.47
CA GLY A 342 -12.30 1.00 13.36
C GLY A 342 -13.59 0.50 12.70
N VAL A 343 -13.63 0.37 11.36
CA VAL A 343 -14.83 -0.08 10.63
C VAL A 343 -14.70 -1.54 10.22
N PRO A 344 -15.69 -2.42 10.55
CA PRO A 344 -15.68 -3.82 10.18
C PRO A 344 -15.66 -4.05 8.67
N VAL A 345 -14.99 -5.12 8.23
CA VAL A 345 -14.71 -5.34 6.81
C VAL A 345 -14.88 -6.80 6.40
N LEU A 346 -15.63 -7.01 5.32
CA LEU A 346 -15.67 -8.25 4.55
C LEU A 346 -14.59 -8.18 3.48
N VAL A 347 -13.73 -9.19 3.41
CA VAL A 347 -12.60 -9.23 2.49
C VAL A 347 -12.82 -10.26 1.41
N MET A 348 -12.98 -9.79 0.18
CA MET A 348 -12.94 -10.60 -1.04
C MET A 348 -11.49 -10.68 -1.51
N GLY A 349 -10.68 -11.47 -0.79
CA GLY A 349 -9.23 -11.56 -0.96
C GLY A 349 -8.82 -12.55 -2.04
N TRP A 350 -7.52 -12.53 -2.39
CA TRP A 350 -6.92 -13.46 -3.35
C TRP A 350 -5.57 -14.02 -2.87
N SER A 351 -5.23 -13.79 -1.60
CA SER A 351 -3.92 -14.17 -1.04
C SER A 351 -4.02 -14.33 0.48
N HIS A 352 -3.24 -15.25 1.04
CA HIS A 352 -3.14 -15.54 2.48
C HIS A 352 -2.88 -14.31 3.36
N LYS A 353 -2.24 -13.27 2.83
CA LYS A 353 -1.94 -12.04 3.59
C LYS A 353 -3.17 -11.31 4.14
N TYR A 354 -4.34 -11.48 3.50
CA TYR A 354 -5.58 -10.92 4.02
C TYR A 354 -6.04 -11.68 5.26
N LEU A 355 -5.98 -13.00 5.20
CA LEU A 355 -6.36 -13.86 6.30
C LEU A 355 -5.47 -13.62 7.53
N GLU A 356 -4.14 -13.57 7.35
CA GLU A 356 -3.19 -13.30 8.45
C GLU A 356 -3.48 -11.99 9.19
N VAL A 357 -3.92 -10.94 8.47
CA VAL A 357 -4.31 -9.68 9.11
C VAL A 357 -5.65 -9.84 9.83
N MET A 358 -6.66 -10.40 9.17
CA MET A 358 -8.01 -10.53 9.74
C MET A 358 -8.05 -11.47 10.95
N GLU A 359 -7.20 -12.49 11.01
CA GLU A 359 -7.00 -13.36 12.19
C GLU A 359 -6.57 -12.53 13.41
N ARG A 360 -5.68 -11.55 13.25
CA ARG A 360 -5.22 -10.70 14.34
C ARG A 360 -6.32 -9.82 14.94
N PHE A 361 -7.34 -9.52 14.15
CA PHE A 361 -8.50 -8.75 14.58
C PHE A 361 -9.69 -9.66 14.97
N GLY A 362 -9.49 -10.98 15.01
CA GLY A 362 -10.55 -11.95 15.34
C GLY A 362 -11.69 -12.00 14.32
N GLN A 363 -11.37 -11.72 13.03
CA GLN A 363 -12.35 -11.63 11.95
C GLN A 363 -11.99 -12.49 10.72
N ALA A 364 -11.31 -13.62 10.93
CA ALA A 364 -10.92 -14.54 9.86
C ALA A 364 -12.14 -15.10 9.08
N ASP A 365 -13.30 -15.21 9.74
CA ASP A 365 -14.57 -15.64 9.17
C ASP A 365 -15.15 -14.67 8.12
N MET A 366 -14.61 -13.46 8.04
CA MET A 366 -14.96 -12.42 7.05
C MET A 366 -13.97 -12.35 5.88
N VAL A 367 -13.27 -13.44 5.56
CA VAL A 367 -12.36 -13.54 4.42
C VAL A 367 -12.74 -14.71 3.52
N PHE A 368 -12.91 -14.45 2.23
CA PHE A 368 -13.08 -15.51 1.21
C PHE A 368 -12.39 -15.14 -0.11
N ASP A 369 -12.24 -16.11 -1.04
CA ASP A 369 -11.64 -15.82 -2.35
C ASP A 369 -12.60 -15.01 -3.20
N GLY A 370 -12.24 -13.79 -3.55
CA GLY A 370 -13.05 -12.88 -4.35
C GLY A 370 -13.26 -13.34 -5.81
N ALA A 371 -12.60 -14.41 -6.25
CA ALA A 371 -12.83 -15.00 -7.57
C ALA A 371 -14.08 -15.88 -7.62
N ASP A 372 -14.60 -16.31 -6.47
CA ASP A 372 -15.79 -17.17 -6.40
C ASP A 372 -17.06 -16.47 -6.89
N LEU A 373 -17.11 -15.14 -6.85
CA LEU A 373 -18.24 -14.28 -7.30
C LEU A 373 -19.61 -14.78 -6.84
N ASP A 374 -19.68 -15.45 -5.69
CA ASP A 374 -20.91 -15.94 -5.06
C ASP A 374 -21.67 -14.75 -4.45
N ARG A 375 -22.64 -14.22 -5.22
CA ARG A 375 -23.41 -13.05 -4.81
C ARG A 375 -24.31 -13.31 -3.60
N PRO A 376 -25.11 -14.41 -3.55
CA PRO A 376 -25.93 -14.72 -2.37
C PRO A 376 -25.12 -14.83 -1.09
N ARG A 377 -23.99 -15.53 -1.14
CA ARG A 377 -23.05 -15.64 0.00
C ARG A 377 -22.50 -14.29 0.40
N THR A 378 -22.11 -13.46 -0.58
CA THR A 378 -21.55 -12.11 -0.30
C THR A 378 -22.59 -11.24 0.39
N VAL A 379 -23.82 -11.22 -0.09
CA VAL A 379 -24.95 -10.50 0.54
C VAL A 379 -25.18 -10.99 1.96
N ALA A 380 -25.27 -12.30 2.19
CA ALA A 380 -25.47 -12.88 3.51
C ALA A 380 -24.35 -12.49 4.49
N LEU A 381 -23.08 -12.51 4.05
CA LEU A 381 -21.95 -12.10 4.87
C LEU A 381 -21.97 -10.59 5.18
N ILE A 382 -22.38 -9.74 4.24
CA ILE A 382 -22.53 -8.30 4.50
C ILE A 382 -23.67 -8.05 5.51
N GLN A 383 -24.81 -8.73 5.40
CA GLN A 383 -25.89 -8.63 6.35
C GLN A 383 -25.46 -9.04 7.77
N ARG A 384 -24.75 -10.16 7.88
CA ARG A 384 -24.15 -10.60 9.15
C ARG A 384 -23.17 -9.57 9.69
N LEU A 385 -22.30 -8.99 8.84
CA LEU A 385 -21.34 -7.96 9.23
C LEU A 385 -22.04 -6.71 9.77
N ILE A 386 -23.16 -6.30 9.16
CA ILE A 386 -23.97 -5.17 9.61
C ILE A 386 -24.61 -5.48 10.97
N ALA A 387 -25.18 -6.68 11.15
CA ALA A 387 -25.78 -7.09 12.40
C ALA A 387 -24.77 -7.12 13.55
N GLU A 388 -23.56 -7.60 13.29
CA GLU A 388 -22.49 -7.77 14.28
C GLU A 388 -21.54 -6.55 14.36
N ARG A 389 -21.83 -5.43 13.69
CA ARG A 389 -20.88 -4.33 13.48
C ARG A 389 -20.34 -3.71 14.77
N ALA A 390 -21.15 -3.60 15.81
CA ALA A 390 -20.75 -3.01 17.09
C ALA A 390 -19.69 -3.92 17.77
N GLU A 391 -20.00 -5.19 17.94
CA GLU A 391 -19.10 -6.18 18.55
C GLU A 391 -17.78 -6.30 17.76
N ARG A 392 -17.86 -6.33 16.43
CA ARG A 392 -16.69 -6.42 15.57
C ARG A 392 -15.82 -5.15 15.64
N ARG A 393 -16.44 -4.00 15.75
CA ARG A 393 -15.74 -2.72 15.97
C ARG A 393 -14.97 -2.76 17.29
N ASP A 394 -15.58 -3.23 18.36
CA ASP A 394 -14.94 -3.33 19.68
C ASP A 394 -13.71 -4.24 19.62
N ARG A 395 -13.78 -5.37 18.91
CA ARG A 395 -12.63 -6.25 18.66
C ARG A 395 -11.53 -5.55 17.87
N ILE A 396 -11.89 -4.77 16.84
CA ILE A 396 -10.92 -4.02 16.05
C ILE A 396 -10.19 -2.99 16.94
N VAL A 397 -10.95 -2.21 17.70
CA VAL A 397 -10.40 -1.16 18.58
C VAL A 397 -9.50 -1.79 19.65
N ALA A 398 -9.86 -2.93 20.20
CA ALA A 398 -9.03 -3.64 21.19
C ALA A 398 -7.72 -4.19 20.61
N ALA A 399 -7.72 -4.71 19.37
CA ALA A 399 -6.55 -5.32 18.76
C ALA A 399 -5.60 -4.28 18.09
N LEU A 400 -6.13 -3.14 17.65
CA LEU A 400 -5.38 -2.15 16.85
C LEU A 400 -4.11 -1.62 17.55
N PRO A 401 -4.10 -1.31 18.86
CA PRO A 401 -2.89 -0.81 19.53
C PRO A 401 -1.70 -1.78 19.47
N GLU A 402 -1.93 -3.09 19.61
CA GLU A 402 -0.87 -4.10 19.50
C GLU A 402 -0.31 -4.17 18.07
N VAL A 403 -1.19 -4.14 17.07
CA VAL A 403 -0.81 -4.11 15.65
C VAL A 403 0.02 -2.86 15.33
N GLN A 404 -0.41 -1.72 15.82
CA GLN A 404 0.32 -0.44 15.66
C GLN A 404 1.67 -0.45 16.38
N ALA A 405 1.74 -0.99 17.58
CA ALA A 405 3.00 -1.14 18.32
C ALA A 405 4.01 -1.99 17.54
N LEU A 406 3.56 -3.12 16.96
CA LEU A 406 4.42 -3.98 16.15
C LEU A 406 4.82 -3.33 14.82
N ALA A 407 3.93 -2.57 14.19
CA ALA A 407 4.25 -1.75 13.02
C ALA A 407 5.26 -0.64 13.34
N SER A 408 5.19 -0.05 14.52
CA SER A 408 6.08 1.03 14.97
C SER A 408 7.51 0.55 15.25
N ARG A 409 7.69 -0.69 15.77
CA ARG A 409 9.00 -1.27 16.10
C ARG A 409 9.96 -1.35 14.91
N GLN A 410 9.48 -1.38 13.69
CA GLN A 410 10.36 -1.40 12.52
C GLN A 410 11.16 -0.11 12.37
N PHE A 411 10.69 1.00 12.92
CA PHE A 411 11.44 2.27 12.92
C PHE A 411 12.51 2.32 14.02
N ASP A 412 12.46 1.44 15.02
CA ASP A 412 13.50 1.32 16.06
C ASP A 412 14.84 0.87 15.46
N ALA A 413 14.80 0.03 14.41
CA ALA A 413 15.99 -0.37 13.66
C ALA A 413 16.54 0.72 12.71
N VAL A 414 15.72 1.71 12.38
CA VAL A 414 16.07 2.80 11.45
C VAL A 414 16.65 4.00 12.21
N GLN A 415 16.05 4.34 13.34
CA GLN A 415 16.40 5.54 14.11
C GLN A 415 17.89 5.64 14.45
N PRO A 416 18.60 4.58 14.93
CA PRO A 416 20.04 4.65 15.23
C PRO A 416 20.91 4.93 13.99
N LEU A 417 20.45 4.61 12.79
CA LEU A 417 21.16 4.90 11.55
C LEU A 417 21.08 6.39 11.17
N LEU A 418 20.04 7.09 11.64
CA LEU A 418 19.73 8.47 11.25
C LEU A 418 20.20 9.50 12.28
N THR A 419 20.30 9.11 13.54
CA THR A 419 20.89 9.94 14.61
C THR A 419 22.41 9.93 14.50
N PRO A 420 23.09 11.05 14.84
CA PRO A 420 24.55 11.16 14.81
C PRO A 420 25.24 10.15 15.71
#